data_b1c393a6a7c80e78fe8d807eba73e18a
#
_entry.id   b1c393a6a7c80e78fe8d807eba73e18a
#
_cell.length_a   1.000
_cell.length_b   1.000
_cell.length_c   1.000
_cell.angle_alpha   90.00
_cell.angle_beta   90.00
_cell.angle_gamma   90.00
#
_symmetry.space_group_name_H-M   'P 1'
#
loop_
_entity.id
_entity.type
_entity.pdbx_description
1 polymer ?
#
loop_
_entity_poly.entity_id
_entity_poly.type
_entity_poly.pdbx_seq_one_letter_code
_entity_poly.pdbx_strand_id
1 'polypeptide(L)'
;MEKLTRILLIVDGLEPGAKLLEKTVRLARCFGAHIELLLGDSADSKRLASLCNERGYDEVVLSSVFRGAATLNDVILRHVHERPADLVVKAPAAGLDASAGRWAADDQELAAACPVPLCLMRARPWREPVRIAAAVNISAEEPVLSRSIVHTAGFLNLGCEGELDVIYSEGETHDEVLRMARAVKLARLVREFHVSGEHVRRLEGAPEKTLLPIAASGSYDILLLGAVTQRAGWSRLQASLTRRLVSAFDGDVVLVKETTAAEARLERATLRSRAAP
;
A
#
# COMPACT_ATOMS: atom_id res chain seq x y z
N MET A 1 -8.24 7.38 -0.90
CA MET A 1 -8.10 7.66 0.56
C MET A 1 -8.22 9.17 0.74
N GLU A 2 -9.32 9.66 1.30
CA GLU A 2 -9.53 11.13 1.42
C GLU A 2 -8.86 11.70 2.67
N LYS A 3 -8.66 10.89 3.68
CA LYS A 3 -8.01 11.25 4.94
C LYS A 3 -7.48 9.97 5.58
N LEU A 4 -6.27 10.00 6.10
CA LEU A 4 -5.75 8.93 6.93
C LEU A 4 -6.13 9.23 8.37
N THR A 5 -7.10 8.49 8.91
CA THR A 5 -7.59 8.67 10.28
C THR A 5 -7.37 7.43 11.15
N ARG A 6 -7.31 6.26 10.50
CA ARG A 6 -7.20 4.98 11.18
C ARG A 6 -6.31 4.02 10.41
N ILE A 7 -5.28 3.54 11.07
CA ILE A 7 -4.36 2.54 10.57
C ILE A 7 -4.55 1.26 11.38
N LEU A 8 -4.79 0.14 10.70
CA LEU A 8 -4.78 -1.18 11.33
C LEU A 8 -3.38 -1.78 11.16
N LEU A 9 -2.63 -1.89 12.25
CA LEU A 9 -1.31 -2.51 12.26
C LEU A 9 -1.39 -3.93 12.80
N ILE A 10 -0.98 -4.88 11.96
CA ILE A 10 -0.93 -6.31 12.29
C ILE A 10 0.46 -6.63 12.81
N VAL A 11 0.54 -7.16 14.02
CA VAL A 11 1.80 -7.56 14.64
C VAL A 11 1.75 -9.06 14.94
N ASP A 12 2.56 -9.78 14.19
CA ASP A 12 2.81 -11.21 14.37
C ASP A 12 4.30 -11.37 14.72
N GLY A 13 4.59 -11.30 16.04
CA GLY A 13 5.93 -11.32 16.59
C GLY A 13 6.48 -9.94 16.99
N LEU A 14 7.22 -9.91 18.11
CA LEU A 14 7.64 -8.67 18.77
C LEU A 14 8.72 -7.89 18.00
N GLU A 15 9.77 -8.56 17.52
CA GLU A 15 10.92 -7.90 16.88
C GLU A 15 10.55 -7.15 15.58
N PRO A 16 9.90 -7.77 14.59
CA PRO A 16 9.44 -7.01 13.45
C PRO A 16 8.38 -5.99 13.85
N GLY A 17 7.49 -6.32 14.80
CA GLY A 17 6.39 -5.47 15.24
C GLY A 17 6.84 -4.13 15.81
N ALA A 18 7.90 -4.07 16.59
CA ALA A 18 8.41 -2.82 17.14
C ALA A 18 8.89 -1.84 16.05
N LYS A 19 9.57 -2.34 15.02
CA LYS A 19 10.04 -1.52 13.90
C LYS A 19 8.90 -1.08 12.97
N LEU A 20 7.93 -1.94 12.75
CA LEU A 20 6.72 -1.59 12.00
C LEU A 20 5.92 -0.51 12.75
N LEU A 21 5.79 -0.65 14.07
CA LEU A 21 5.10 0.31 14.92
C LEU A 21 5.76 1.69 14.83
N GLU A 22 7.08 1.80 14.93
CA GLU A 22 7.82 3.05 14.81
C GLU A 22 7.54 3.77 13.47
N LYS A 23 7.61 3.05 12.36
CA LYS A 23 7.30 3.59 11.02
C LYS A 23 5.84 3.99 10.91
N THR A 24 4.92 3.19 11.45
CA THR A 24 3.48 3.46 11.42
C THR A 24 3.11 4.67 12.28
N VAL A 25 3.77 4.86 13.44
CA VAL A 25 3.61 6.05 14.29
C VAL A 25 4.06 7.32 13.56
N ARG A 26 5.18 7.26 12.82
CA ARG A 26 5.63 8.40 11.99
C ARG A 26 4.53 8.82 11.00
N LEU A 27 3.89 7.86 10.31
CA LEU A 27 2.76 8.15 9.42
C LEU A 27 1.56 8.71 10.19
N ALA A 28 1.18 8.07 11.30
CA ALA A 28 0.00 8.45 12.06
C ALA A 28 0.09 9.89 12.60
N ARG A 29 1.24 10.29 13.11
CA ARG A 29 1.47 11.62 13.69
C ARG A 29 1.25 12.74 12.69
N CYS A 30 1.70 12.57 11.45
CA CYS A 30 1.53 13.57 10.41
C CYS A 30 0.05 13.90 10.13
N PHE A 31 -0.83 12.90 10.25
CA PHE A 31 -2.25 13.03 9.92
C PHE A 31 -3.17 13.11 11.15
N GLY A 32 -2.62 12.99 12.37
CA GLY A 32 -3.42 12.82 13.58
C GLY A 32 -4.25 11.53 13.54
N ALA A 33 -3.72 10.48 12.92
CA ALA A 33 -4.39 9.19 12.79
C ALA A 33 -4.21 8.34 14.04
N HIS A 34 -5.18 7.47 14.32
CA HIS A 34 -5.06 6.44 15.34
C HIS A 34 -4.54 5.14 14.76
N ILE A 35 -3.71 4.44 15.53
CA ILE A 35 -3.20 3.11 15.19
C ILE A 35 -3.92 2.10 16.05
N GLU A 36 -4.63 1.20 15.40
CA GLU A 36 -5.26 0.04 16.04
C GLU A 36 -4.34 -1.17 15.85
N LEU A 37 -3.95 -1.83 16.96
CA LEU A 37 -3.09 -3.01 16.91
C LEU A 37 -3.92 -4.29 16.91
N LEU A 38 -3.67 -5.16 15.95
CA LEU A 38 -4.13 -6.54 15.95
C LEU A 38 -2.94 -7.46 16.19
N LEU A 39 -2.99 -8.20 17.31
CA LEU A 39 -1.87 -8.96 17.82
C LEU A 39 -2.09 -10.46 17.71
N GLY A 40 -1.06 -11.20 17.26
CA GLY A 40 -1.09 -12.66 17.18
C GLY A 40 -0.98 -13.36 18.54
N ASP A 41 -0.26 -12.79 19.51
CA ASP A 41 -0.02 -13.36 20.83
C ASP A 41 -0.27 -12.35 21.96
N SER A 42 -0.80 -12.86 23.09
CA SER A 42 -1.04 -12.06 24.30
C SER A 42 0.25 -11.68 25.05
N ALA A 43 1.33 -12.45 24.90
CA ALA A 43 2.62 -12.14 25.51
C ALA A 43 3.24 -10.90 24.86
N ASP A 44 3.15 -10.78 23.54
CA ASP A 44 3.62 -9.63 22.79
C ASP A 44 2.81 -8.37 23.07
N SER A 45 1.51 -8.53 23.40
CA SER A 45 0.62 -7.43 23.77
C SER A 45 1.15 -6.60 24.94
N LYS A 46 1.60 -7.26 26.03
CA LYS A 46 2.13 -6.56 27.21
C LYS A 46 3.43 -5.82 26.89
N ARG A 47 4.31 -6.45 26.11
CA ARG A 47 5.60 -5.87 25.74
C ARG A 47 5.44 -4.68 24.79
N LEU A 48 4.51 -4.77 23.85
CA LEU A 48 4.19 -3.65 22.96
C LEU A 48 3.51 -2.51 23.70
N ALA A 49 2.62 -2.80 24.65
CA ALA A 49 2.02 -1.78 25.52
C ALA A 49 3.10 -1.05 26.35
N SER A 50 4.07 -1.79 26.92
CA SER A 50 5.20 -1.19 27.64
C SER A 50 6.00 -0.27 26.71
N LEU A 51 6.33 -0.74 25.50
CA LEU A 51 7.06 0.03 24.51
C LEU A 51 6.31 1.31 24.10
N CYS A 52 5.00 1.23 23.90
CA CYS A 52 4.17 2.40 23.59
C CYS A 52 4.24 3.45 24.71
N ASN A 53 4.10 3.01 25.96
CA ASN A 53 4.18 3.89 27.13
C ASN A 53 5.58 4.51 27.27
N GLU A 54 6.63 3.71 27.14
CA GLU A 54 8.03 4.16 27.25
C GLU A 54 8.39 5.20 26.19
N ARG A 55 7.80 5.08 24.98
CA ARG A 55 8.08 5.96 23.85
C ARG A 55 7.05 7.08 23.66
N GLY A 56 6.01 7.15 24.47
CA GLY A 56 4.95 8.16 24.38
C GLY A 56 4.19 8.06 23.06
N TYR A 57 3.78 6.85 22.67
CA TYR A 57 2.98 6.60 21.48
C TYR A 57 1.49 6.66 21.79
N ASP A 58 0.99 7.89 22.04
CA ASP A 58 -0.41 8.15 22.42
C ASP A 58 -1.41 7.86 21.28
N GLU A 59 -0.91 7.75 20.04
CA GLU A 59 -1.72 7.44 18.86
C GLU A 59 -2.16 5.96 18.83
N VAL A 60 -1.55 5.11 19.65
CA VAL A 60 -1.75 3.66 19.60
C VAL A 60 -2.89 3.25 20.54
N VAL A 61 -3.91 2.63 19.96
CA VAL A 61 -4.99 1.98 20.69
C VAL A 61 -4.84 0.47 20.57
N LEU A 62 -4.66 -0.22 21.69
CA LEU A 62 -4.60 -1.69 21.72
C LEU A 62 -6.01 -2.24 21.49
N SER A 63 -6.22 -3.01 20.41
CA SER A 63 -7.56 -3.43 20.10
C SER A 63 -7.86 -4.89 20.39
N SER A 64 -7.12 -5.84 19.92
CA SER A 64 -7.47 -7.24 20.19
C SER A 64 -6.32 -8.22 19.95
N VAL A 65 -6.34 -9.28 20.77
CA VAL A 65 -5.47 -10.43 20.57
C VAL A 65 -6.21 -11.46 19.72
N PHE A 66 -5.62 -11.85 18.62
CA PHE A 66 -6.14 -12.93 17.79
C PHE A 66 -5.90 -14.28 18.48
N ARG A 67 -6.99 -15.01 18.73
CA ARG A 67 -6.95 -16.40 19.22
C ARG A 67 -8.06 -17.19 18.52
N GLY A 68 -7.70 -18.28 17.85
CA GLY A 68 -8.72 -19.16 17.28
C GLY A 68 -8.24 -19.96 16.06
N ALA A 69 -9.15 -20.78 15.52
CA ALA A 69 -8.90 -21.63 14.34
C ALA A 69 -9.00 -20.91 12.99
N ALA A 70 -9.40 -19.63 12.97
CA ALA A 70 -9.47 -18.84 11.74
C ALA A 70 -8.07 -18.44 11.26
N THR A 71 -7.90 -18.26 9.97
CA THR A 71 -6.64 -17.75 9.42
C THR A 71 -6.43 -16.28 9.82
N LEU A 72 -5.19 -15.82 9.82
CA LEU A 72 -4.89 -14.41 10.09
C LEU A 72 -5.60 -13.49 9.07
N ASN A 73 -5.66 -13.90 7.81
CA ASN A 73 -6.36 -13.15 6.76
C ASN A 73 -7.85 -12.99 7.05
N ASP A 74 -8.54 -14.07 7.48
CA ASP A 74 -9.97 -14.01 7.84
C ASP A 74 -10.22 -13.01 8.98
N VAL A 75 -9.30 -12.98 9.95
CA VAL A 75 -9.41 -12.06 11.08
C VAL A 75 -9.19 -10.62 10.64
N ILE A 76 -8.18 -10.36 9.83
CA ILE A 76 -7.90 -9.02 9.29
C ILE A 76 -9.11 -8.53 8.47
N LEU A 77 -9.62 -9.35 7.55
CA LEU A 77 -10.72 -8.98 6.68
C LEU A 77 -12.00 -8.71 7.47
N ARG A 78 -12.33 -9.57 8.45
CA ARG A 78 -13.45 -9.35 9.36
C ARG A 78 -13.29 -8.05 10.13
N HIS A 79 -12.10 -7.82 10.69
CA HIS A 79 -11.83 -6.62 11.47
C HIS A 79 -12.00 -5.33 10.64
N VAL A 80 -11.44 -5.31 9.41
CA VAL A 80 -11.61 -4.17 8.49
C VAL A 80 -13.06 -3.98 8.07
N HIS A 81 -13.84 -5.06 7.97
CA HIS A 81 -15.27 -5.00 7.66
C HIS A 81 -16.09 -4.43 8.82
N GLU A 82 -15.82 -4.86 10.05
CA GLU A 82 -16.52 -4.40 11.26
C GLU A 82 -16.08 -2.99 11.67
N ARG A 83 -14.81 -2.69 11.49
CA ARG A 83 -14.17 -1.42 11.87
C ARG A 83 -13.30 -0.93 10.71
N PRO A 84 -13.85 -0.12 9.80
CA PRO A 84 -13.11 0.34 8.63
C PRO A 84 -11.82 1.07 9.00
N ALA A 85 -10.71 0.62 8.42
CA ALA A 85 -9.42 1.30 8.45
C ALA A 85 -9.18 2.01 7.11
N ASP A 86 -8.31 3.01 7.08
CA ASP A 86 -7.89 3.68 5.85
C ASP A 86 -6.65 3.01 5.25
N LEU A 87 -5.88 2.30 6.07
CA LEU A 87 -4.67 1.58 5.68
C LEU A 87 -4.49 0.35 6.58
N VAL A 88 -4.22 -0.80 5.99
CA VAL A 88 -3.76 -2.00 6.70
C VAL A 88 -2.26 -2.10 6.54
N VAL A 89 -1.54 -2.28 7.65
CA VAL A 89 -0.09 -2.45 7.69
C VAL A 89 0.25 -3.79 8.30
N LYS A 90 1.08 -4.59 7.65
CA LYS A 90 1.60 -5.84 8.20
C LYS A 90 3.02 -6.13 7.69
N ALA A 91 3.76 -6.96 8.42
CA ALA A 91 4.96 -7.56 7.86
C ALA A 91 4.59 -8.52 6.71
N PRO A 92 5.41 -8.65 5.66
CA PRO A 92 5.26 -9.74 4.70
C PRO A 92 5.27 -11.09 5.42
N ALA A 93 4.42 -12.03 4.97
CA ALA A 93 4.41 -13.38 5.55
C ALA A 93 5.79 -14.04 5.43
N ALA A 94 6.20 -14.76 6.48
CA ALA A 94 7.43 -15.56 6.47
C ALA A 94 7.31 -16.65 5.40
N GLY A 95 8.21 -16.67 4.45
CA GLY A 95 8.16 -17.54 3.25
C GLY A 95 8.58 -16.77 2.01
N LEU A 96 8.80 -15.47 2.12
CA LEU A 96 9.70 -14.75 1.23
C LEU A 96 11.12 -15.24 1.54
N ASP A 97 11.41 -16.41 1.05
CA ASP A 97 12.78 -16.76 0.75
C ASP A 97 13.20 -15.70 -0.29
N ALA A 98 13.96 -14.70 0.16
CA ALA A 98 14.49 -13.65 -0.72
C ALA A 98 15.28 -14.30 -1.88
N SER A 99 15.77 -15.52 -1.66
CA SER A 99 16.43 -16.36 -2.66
C SER A 99 15.45 -17.00 -3.66
N ALA A 100 14.17 -17.19 -3.32
CA ALA A 100 13.18 -17.82 -4.20
C ALA A 100 12.26 -16.83 -4.93
N GLY A 101 12.33 -15.53 -4.60
CA GLY A 101 11.59 -14.47 -5.30
C GLY A 101 10.07 -14.68 -5.33
N ARG A 102 9.48 -15.29 -4.28
CA ARG A 102 8.06 -15.61 -4.25
C ARG A 102 7.32 -14.75 -3.21
N TRP A 103 6.41 -13.94 -3.69
CA TRP A 103 5.42 -13.32 -2.84
C TRP A 103 4.50 -14.39 -2.23
N ALA A 104 4.36 -14.40 -0.91
CA ALA A 104 3.61 -15.41 -0.19
C ALA A 104 2.14 -15.48 -0.65
N ALA A 105 1.58 -16.68 -0.71
CA ALA A 105 0.20 -16.90 -1.15
C ALA A 105 -0.81 -16.18 -0.24
N ASP A 106 -0.59 -16.20 1.07
CA ASP A 106 -1.44 -15.54 2.06
C ASP A 106 -1.48 -14.03 1.86
N ASP A 107 -0.33 -13.40 1.58
CA ASP A 107 -0.29 -11.97 1.28
C ASP A 107 -0.96 -11.63 -0.05
N GLN A 108 -0.87 -12.52 -1.06
CA GLN A 108 -1.57 -12.35 -2.33
C GLN A 108 -3.10 -12.42 -2.14
N GLU A 109 -3.56 -13.37 -1.35
CA GLU A 109 -4.97 -13.54 -1.01
C GLU A 109 -5.49 -12.33 -0.24
N LEU A 110 -4.77 -11.90 0.79
CA LEU A 110 -5.12 -10.70 1.54
C LEU A 110 -5.15 -9.46 0.64
N ALA A 111 -4.15 -9.27 -0.21
CA ALA A 111 -4.10 -8.15 -1.16
C ALA A 111 -5.29 -8.18 -2.14
N ALA A 112 -5.73 -9.37 -2.57
CA ALA A 112 -6.89 -9.53 -3.43
C ALA A 112 -8.22 -9.23 -2.71
N ALA A 113 -8.35 -9.56 -1.43
CA ALA A 113 -9.59 -9.47 -0.67
C ALA A 113 -9.73 -8.16 0.12
N CYS A 114 -8.63 -7.59 0.64
CA CYS A 114 -8.66 -6.39 1.49
C CYS A 114 -9.30 -5.19 0.76
N PRO A 115 -10.35 -4.55 1.30
CA PRO A 115 -11.05 -3.46 0.62
C PRO A 115 -10.31 -2.13 0.64
N VAL A 116 -9.28 -1.99 1.48
CA VAL A 116 -8.48 -0.78 1.65
C VAL A 116 -7.02 -1.03 1.22
N PRO A 117 -6.20 0.01 1.03
CA PRO A 117 -4.79 -0.17 0.73
C PRO A 117 -4.09 -1.07 1.77
N LEU A 118 -3.27 -1.99 1.28
CA LEU A 118 -2.46 -2.90 2.09
C LEU A 118 -0.98 -2.54 1.97
N CYS A 119 -0.36 -2.19 3.07
CA CYS A 119 1.08 -1.97 3.17
C CYS A 119 1.79 -3.22 3.71
N LEU A 120 2.59 -3.85 2.89
CA LEU A 120 3.54 -4.88 3.28
C LEU A 120 4.82 -4.18 3.73
N MET A 121 4.94 -3.95 5.03
CA MET A 121 6.01 -3.14 5.63
C MET A 121 7.14 -4.03 6.16
N ARG A 122 8.36 -3.74 5.75
CA ARG A 122 9.56 -4.46 6.22
C ARG A 122 10.17 -3.77 7.44
N ALA A 123 10.92 -4.51 8.23
CA ALA A 123 11.62 -3.99 9.42
C ALA A 123 12.84 -3.10 9.08
N ARG A 124 13.08 -2.80 7.81
CA ARG A 124 14.16 -1.91 7.37
C ARG A 124 13.79 -0.45 7.62
N PRO A 125 14.68 0.38 8.18
CA PRO A 125 14.42 1.81 8.34
C PRO A 125 14.33 2.50 6.99
N TRP A 126 13.50 3.53 6.90
CA TRP A 126 13.49 4.44 5.74
C TRP A 126 14.70 5.37 5.80
N ARG A 127 15.18 5.77 4.64
CA ARG A 127 16.19 6.82 4.53
C ARG A 127 15.54 8.21 4.74
N GLU A 128 16.36 9.24 4.79
CA GLU A 128 15.91 10.63 4.89
C GLU A 128 16.52 11.45 3.76
N PRO A 129 15.70 12.04 2.87
CA PRO A 129 14.24 11.91 2.77
C PRO A 129 13.80 10.50 2.31
N VAL A 130 12.57 10.12 2.66
CA VAL A 130 11.97 8.84 2.23
C VAL A 130 11.71 8.89 0.73
N ARG A 131 12.16 7.89 -0.03
CA ARG A 131 11.96 7.82 -1.48
C ARG A 131 10.80 6.91 -1.84
N ILE A 132 9.80 7.49 -2.49
CA ILE A 132 8.54 6.84 -2.83
C ILE A 132 8.40 6.73 -4.34
N ALA A 133 8.06 5.54 -4.84
CA ALA A 133 7.75 5.29 -6.23
C ALA A 133 6.28 4.91 -6.40
N ALA A 134 5.55 5.60 -7.26
CA ALA A 134 4.19 5.26 -7.66
C ALA A 134 4.19 4.73 -9.10
N ALA A 135 4.05 3.41 -9.28
CA ALA A 135 4.01 2.81 -10.61
C ALA A 135 2.59 2.83 -11.16
N VAL A 136 2.39 3.57 -12.26
CA VAL A 136 1.07 3.80 -12.86
C VAL A 136 0.93 3.15 -14.23
N ASN A 137 -0.30 2.77 -14.59
CA ASN A 137 -0.67 2.28 -15.91
C ASN A 137 -1.66 3.25 -16.55
N ILE A 138 -1.25 3.90 -17.65
CA ILE A 138 -2.04 4.90 -18.37
C ILE A 138 -2.73 4.29 -19.61
N SER A 139 -2.57 3.00 -19.86
CA SER A 139 -3.12 2.34 -21.05
C SER A 139 -4.65 2.18 -20.99
N ALA A 140 -5.25 2.20 -19.80
CA ALA A 140 -6.69 2.11 -19.63
C ALA A 140 -7.42 3.37 -20.14
N GLU A 141 -8.67 3.22 -20.59
CA GLU A 141 -9.51 4.35 -20.99
C GLU A 141 -9.68 5.36 -19.88
N GLU A 142 -10.01 4.87 -18.66
CA GLU A 142 -10.03 5.66 -17.44
C GLU A 142 -9.00 5.11 -16.45
N PRO A 143 -7.97 5.87 -16.11
CA PRO A 143 -6.91 5.40 -15.22
C PRO A 143 -7.32 5.53 -13.74
N VAL A 144 -8.50 5.00 -13.34
CA VAL A 144 -9.03 5.11 -11.97
C VAL A 144 -8.04 4.54 -10.96
N LEU A 145 -7.49 3.36 -11.22
CA LEU A 145 -6.47 2.76 -10.35
C LEU A 145 -5.22 3.62 -10.26
N SER A 146 -4.73 4.17 -11.38
CA SER A 146 -3.56 5.05 -11.38
C SER A 146 -3.80 6.31 -10.57
N ARG A 147 -5.02 6.87 -10.61
CA ARG A 147 -5.42 8.00 -9.75
C ARG A 147 -5.37 7.61 -8.27
N SER A 148 -5.92 6.45 -7.91
CA SER A 148 -5.89 5.93 -6.55
C SER A 148 -4.45 5.71 -6.07
N ILE A 149 -3.56 5.20 -6.94
CA ILE A 149 -2.13 5.00 -6.63
C ILE A 149 -1.44 6.34 -6.36
N VAL A 150 -1.55 7.32 -7.27
CA VAL A 150 -0.88 8.62 -7.10
C VAL A 150 -1.45 9.38 -5.91
N HIS A 151 -2.75 9.32 -5.68
CA HIS A 151 -3.40 9.92 -4.52
C HIS A 151 -2.88 9.33 -3.20
N THR A 152 -2.83 7.99 -3.10
CA THR A 152 -2.29 7.30 -1.92
C THR A 152 -0.81 7.62 -1.73
N ALA A 153 -0.03 7.66 -2.82
CA ALA A 153 1.38 8.03 -2.77
C ALA A 153 1.59 9.47 -2.28
N GLY A 154 0.77 10.41 -2.73
CA GLY A 154 0.81 11.80 -2.26
C GLY A 154 0.56 11.92 -0.75
N PHE A 155 -0.41 11.17 -0.21
CA PHE A 155 -0.62 11.10 1.24
C PHE A 155 0.59 10.55 1.98
N LEU A 156 1.14 9.43 1.54
CA LEU A 156 2.32 8.84 2.18
C LEU A 156 3.52 9.78 2.09
N ASN A 157 3.69 10.46 0.96
CA ASN A 157 4.76 11.44 0.76
C ASN A 157 4.70 12.58 1.79
N LEU A 158 3.51 13.12 2.02
CA LEU A 158 3.29 14.14 3.06
C LEU A 158 3.61 13.59 4.45
N GLY A 159 3.13 12.37 4.77
CA GLY A 159 3.33 11.76 6.09
C GLY A 159 4.76 11.31 6.37
N CYS A 160 5.56 11.09 5.32
CA CYS A 160 6.96 10.68 5.46
C CYS A 160 7.94 11.84 5.27
N GLU A 161 7.47 13.04 4.86
CA GLU A 161 8.34 14.14 4.42
C GLU A 161 9.31 13.65 3.33
N GLY A 162 8.76 12.95 2.33
CA GLY A 162 9.52 12.19 1.35
C GLY A 162 9.64 12.87 -0.01
N GLU A 163 10.23 12.14 -0.95
CA GLU A 163 10.31 12.47 -2.38
C GLU A 163 9.49 11.44 -3.17
N LEU A 164 8.51 11.90 -3.93
CA LEU A 164 7.60 11.05 -4.71
C LEU A 164 7.92 11.11 -6.19
N ASP A 165 8.30 9.97 -6.77
CA ASP A 165 8.38 9.78 -8.21
C ASP A 165 7.17 9.01 -8.74
N VAL A 166 6.53 9.52 -9.80
CA VAL A 166 5.53 8.80 -10.58
C VAL A 166 6.23 8.11 -11.75
N ILE A 167 6.15 6.78 -11.80
CA ILE A 167 6.84 5.94 -12.77
C ILE A 167 5.83 5.35 -13.75
N TYR A 168 6.07 5.57 -15.03
CA TYR A 168 5.25 5.07 -16.11
C TYR A 168 6.12 4.37 -17.18
N SER A 169 5.76 3.14 -17.54
CA SER A 169 6.36 2.43 -18.67
C SER A 169 5.49 2.59 -19.92
N GLU A 170 6.07 3.06 -21.02
CA GLU A 170 5.35 3.35 -22.26
C GLU A 170 4.89 2.09 -23.02
N GLY A 171 5.51 0.94 -22.71
CA GLY A 171 5.30 -0.30 -23.47
C GLY A 171 6.08 -0.30 -24.79
N GLU A 172 5.89 -1.35 -25.56
CA GLU A 172 6.52 -1.53 -26.88
C GLU A 172 5.57 -1.05 -28.02
N THR A 173 5.02 0.17 -27.91
CA THR A 173 4.15 0.70 -28.98
C THR A 173 4.93 1.57 -29.94
N HIS A 174 4.76 1.32 -31.24
CA HIS A 174 5.30 2.15 -32.33
C HIS A 174 4.28 3.19 -32.83
N ASP A 175 3.05 3.17 -32.31
CA ASP A 175 2.01 4.13 -32.67
C ASP A 175 2.25 5.45 -31.91
N GLU A 176 2.64 6.47 -32.68
CA GLU A 176 2.95 7.80 -32.15
C GLU A 176 1.70 8.53 -31.64
N VAL A 177 0.55 8.33 -32.27
CA VAL A 177 -0.72 8.91 -31.80
C VAL A 177 -1.09 8.34 -30.42
N LEU A 178 -0.94 7.03 -30.26
CA LEU A 178 -1.19 6.37 -28.98
C LEU A 178 -0.20 6.83 -27.90
N ARG A 179 1.09 6.98 -28.24
CA ARG A 179 2.10 7.52 -27.30
C ARG A 179 1.74 8.94 -26.86
N MET A 180 1.34 9.80 -27.81
CA MET A 180 0.95 11.17 -27.50
C MET A 180 -0.31 11.21 -26.62
N ALA A 181 -1.33 10.40 -26.93
CA ALA A 181 -2.53 10.29 -26.10
C ALA A 181 -2.22 9.85 -24.66
N ARG A 182 -1.34 8.87 -24.50
CA ARG A 182 -0.87 8.42 -23.15
C ARG A 182 -0.09 9.52 -22.44
N ALA A 183 0.79 10.25 -23.12
CA ALA A 183 1.53 11.36 -22.57
C ALA A 183 0.59 12.47 -22.03
N VAL A 184 -0.47 12.80 -22.78
CA VAL A 184 -1.49 13.77 -22.35
C VAL A 184 -2.24 13.27 -21.11
N LYS A 185 -2.63 11.99 -21.08
CA LYS A 185 -3.29 11.38 -19.90
C LYS A 185 -2.37 11.42 -18.68
N LEU A 186 -1.09 11.08 -18.83
CA LEU A 186 -0.11 11.14 -17.75
C LEU A 186 0.08 12.57 -17.25
N ALA A 187 0.25 13.54 -18.14
CA ALA A 187 0.39 14.95 -17.79
C ALA A 187 -0.85 15.49 -17.05
N ARG A 188 -2.06 15.04 -17.43
CA ARG A 188 -3.29 15.38 -16.70
C ARG A 188 -3.29 14.78 -15.31
N LEU A 189 -2.94 13.49 -15.18
CA LEU A 189 -2.88 12.78 -13.91
C LEU A 189 -1.91 13.47 -12.92
N VAL A 190 -0.68 13.71 -13.33
CA VAL A 190 0.33 14.30 -12.43
C VAL A 190 0.00 15.75 -12.05
N ARG A 191 -0.61 16.51 -12.96
CA ARG A 191 -1.09 17.87 -12.68
C ARG A 191 -2.20 17.89 -11.63
N GLU A 192 -3.13 16.93 -11.72
CA GLU A 192 -4.25 16.80 -10.78
C GLU A 192 -3.76 16.59 -9.33
N PHE A 193 -2.63 15.92 -9.16
CA PHE A 193 -2.04 15.64 -7.86
C PHE A 193 -0.81 16.52 -7.54
N HIS A 194 -0.60 17.59 -8.29
CA HIS A 194 0.50 18.55 -8.10
C HIS A 194 1.90 17.93 -8.07
N VAL A 195 2.10 16.81 -8.79
CA VAL A 195 3.41 16.20 -8.96
C VAL A 195 4.21 17.01 -9.98
N SER A 196 5.43 17.48 -9.60
CA SER A 196 6.32 18.19 -10.51
C SER A 196 6.78 17.30 -11.66
N GLY A 197 6.97 17.87 -12.85
CA GLY A 197 7.42 17.14 -14.03
C GLY A 197 8.78 16.45 -13.87
N GLU A 198 9.66 16.97 -13.03
CA GLU A 198 10.97 16.37 -12.70
C GLU A 198 10.84 15.04 -11.93
N HIS A 199 9.70 14.85 -11.24
CA HIS A 199 9.33 13.63 -10.52
C HIS A 199 8.51 12.66 -11.38
N VAL A 200 8.43 12.86 -12.69
CA VAL A 200 7.74 11.97 -13.62
C VAL A 200 8.76 11.19 -14.43
N ARG A 201 8.92 9.92 -14.12
CA ARG A 201 9.86 9.01 -14.78
C ARG A 201 9.16 8.21 -15.87
N ARG A 202 9.41 8.58 -17.13
CA ARG A 202 8.92 7.84 -18.29
C ARG A 202 9.99 6.86 -18.74
N LEU A 203 9.60 5.59 -18.85
CA LEU A 203 10.50 4.49 -19.21
C LEU A 203 10.09 3.93 -20.56
N GLU A 204 11.02 3.84 -21.49
CA GLU A 204 10.80 3.22 -22.79
C GLU A 204 10.92 1.71 -22.71
N GLY A 205 9.94 0.99 -23.27
CA GLY A 205 9.90 -0.46 -23.35
C GLY A 205 8.82 -1.12 -22.48
N ALA A 206 8.80 -2.45 -22.52
CA ALA A 206 7.79 -3.23 -21.78
C ALA A 206 7.94 -3.07 -20.26
N PRO A 207 6.83 -2.99 -19.50
CA PRO A 207 6.86 -2.80 -18.05
C PRO A 207 7.72 -3.85 -17.32
N GLU A 208 7.74 -5.10 -17.77
CA GLU A 208 8.55 -6.18 -17.19
C GLU A 208 10.05 -5.93 -17.33
N LYS A 209 10.46 -5.25 -18.40
CA LYS A 209 11.87 -4.95 -18.65
C LYS A 209 12.35 -3.69 -17.94
N THR A 210 11.43 -2.74 -17.71
CA THR A 210 11.77 -1.41 -17.21
C THR A 210 11.54 -1.24 -15.71
N LEU A 211 10.45 -1.82 -15.15
CA LEU A 211 10.09 -1.64 -13.75
C LEU A 211 10.85 -2.59 -12.82
N LEU A 212 11.16 -3.83 -13.26
CA LEU A 212 11.89 -4.78 -12.41
C LEU A 212 13.30 -4.31 -12.02
N PRO A 213 14.12 -3.75 -12.92
CA PRO A 213 15.41 -3.16 -12.54
C PRO A 213 15.26 -2.04 -11.51
N ILE A 214 14.22 -1.20 -11.63
CA ILE A 214 13.95 -0.15 -10.66
C ILE A 214 13.57 -0.73 -9.30
N ALA A 215 12.70 -1.74 -9.27
CA ALA A 215 12.33 -2.43 -8.03
C ALA A 215 13.54 -3.07 -7.35
N ALA A 216 14.44 -3.68 -8.11
CA ALA A 216 15.64 -4.33 -7.59
C ALA A 216 16.79 -3.38 -7.27
N SER A 217 16.73 -2.10 -7.71
CA SER A 217 17.84 -1.15 -7.58
C SER A 217 18.09 -0.67 -6.15
N GLY A 218 17.15 -0.87 -5.23
CA GLY A 218 17.18 -0.30 -3.89
C GLY A 218 17.09 1.24 -3.86
N SER A 219 16.67 1.88 -4.96
CA SER A 219 16.59 3.35 -5.07
C SER A 219 15.43 3.95 -4.30
N TYR A 220 14.41 3.16 -3.95
CA TYR A 220 13.21 3.59 -3.25
C TYR A 220 13.02 2.84 -1.94
N ASP A 221 12.33 3.47 -0.99
CA ASP A 221 11.94 2.89 0.29
C ASP A 221 10.53 2.32 0.24
N ILE A 222 9.65 2.97 -0.52
CA ILE A 222 8.24 2.60 -0.66
C ILE A 222 7.88 2.51 -2.15
N LEU A 223 7.24 1.41 -2.55
CA LEU A 223 6.72 1.20 -3.90
C LEU A 223 5.20 1.03 -3.84
N LEU A 224 4.48 1.90 -4.55
CA LEU A 224 3.03 1.77 -4.71
C LEU A 224 2.69 1.10 -6.02
N LEU A 225 1.82 0.08 -5.95
CA LEU A 225 1.36 -0.73 -7.08
C LEU A 225 -0.15 -0.92 -7.01
N GLY A 226 -0.77 -1.18 -8.14
CA GLY A 226 -2.14 -1.68 -8.18
C GLY A 226 -2.23 -3.10 -7.61
N ALA A 227 -3.17 -3.33 -6.70
CA ALA A 227 -3.47 -4.66 -6.20
C ALA A 227 -4.16 -5.48 -7.29
N VAL A 228 -3.81 -6.77 -7.35
CA VAL A 228 -4.49 -7.73 -8.22
C VAL A 228 -5.87 -8.02 -7.64
N THR A 229 -6.93 -7.61 -8.34
CA THR A 229 -8.31 -7.96 -7.97
C THR A 229 -8.84 -9.06 -8.89
N GLN A 230 -9.78 -9.88 -8.41
CA GLN A 230 -10.43 -10.92 -9.21
C GLN A 230 -11.48 -10.34 -10.19
N ARG A 231 -11.63 -9.01 -10.28
CA ARG A 231 -12.59 -8.38 -11.19
C ARG A 231 -12.20 -8.61 -12.65
N ALA A 232 -13.19 -8.87 -13.49
CA ALA A 232 -13.05 -9.04 -14.93
C ALA A 232 -12.40 -7.77 -15.53
N GLY A 233 -11.24 -7.94 -16.22
CA GLY A 233 -10.51 -6.85 -16.85
C GLY A 233 -9.01 -6.79 -16.53
N TRP A 234 -8.56 -7.43 -15.46
CA TRP A 234 -7.13 -7.56 -15.17
C TRP A 234 -6.53 -8.68 -15.99
N SER A 235 -5.55 -8.36 -16.83
CA SER A 235 -4.85 -9.38 -17.58
C SER A 235 -3.97 -10.23 -16.64
N ARG A 236 -3.81 -11.53 -16.97
CA ARG A 236 -2.87 -12.42 -16.27
C ARG A 236 -1.45 -11.85 -16.24
N LEU A 237 -1.10 -11.02 -17.22
CA LEU A 237 0.20 -10.35 -17.33
C LEU A 237 0.39 -9.30 -16.24
N GLN A 238 -0.62 -8.47 -15.96
CA GLN A 238 -0.54 -7.46 -14.89
C GLN A 238 -0.41 -8.11 -13.52
N ALA A 239 -1.17 -9.19 -13.25
CA ALA A 239 -1.04 -9.97 -12.03
C ALA A 239 0.37 -10.59 -11.88
N SER A 240 0.95 -11.06 -12.97
CA SER A 240 2.31 -11.61 -13.01
C SER A 240 3.35 -10.54 -12.73
N LEU A 241 3.21 -9.35 -13.35
CA LEU A 241 4.13 -8.24 -13.13
C LEU A 241 4.10 -7.75 -11.68
N THR A 242 2.91 -7.51 -11.10
CA THR A 242 2.78 -7.10 -9.69
C THR A 242 3.47 -8.10 -8.75
N ARG A 243 3.26 -9.41 -8.95
CA ARG A 243 3.95 -10.44 -8.15
C ARG A 243 5.47 -10.34 -8.24
N ARG A 244 6.00 -10.19 -9.45
CA ARG A 244 7.44 -10.08 -9.68
C ARG A 244 8.01 -8.81 -9.06
N LEU A 245 7.31 -7.68 -9.14
CA LEU A 245 7.72 -6.41 -8.54
C LEU A 245 7.74 -6.51 -7.01
N VAL A 246 6.69 -7.04 -6.38
CA VAL A 246 6.63 -7.26 -4.92
C VAL A 246 7.75 -8.17 -4.45
N SER A 247 8.06 -9.23 -5.23
CA SER A 247 9.14 -10.17 -4.91
C SER A 247 10.53 -9.57 -5.06
N ALA A 248 10.73 -8.70 -6.05
CA ALA A 248 12.03 -8.08 -6.35
C ALA A 248 12.33 -6.86 -5.47
N PHE A 249 11.31 -6.24 -4.89
CA PHE A 249 11.46 -5.01 -4.13
C PHE A 249 11.83 -5.28 -2.67
N ASP A 250 12.91 -4.67 -2.19
CA ASP A 250 13.45 -4.87 -0.84
C ASP A 250 12.95 -3.83 0.18
N GLY A 251 12.10 -2.89 -0.25
CA GLY A 251 11.43 -1.90 0.59
C GLY A 251 10.00 -2.28 0.94
N ASP A 252 9.23 -1.29 1.38
CA ASP A 252 7.82 -1.43 1.70
C ASP A 252 6.96 -1.35 0.43
N VAL A 253 5.97 -2.23 0.29
CA VAL A 253 5.06 -2.23 -0.85
C VAL A 253 3.66 -1.85 -0.40
N VAL A 254 3.07 -0.86 -1.06
CA VAL A 254 1.68 -0.48 -0.84
C VAL A 254 0.84 -0.90 -2.05
N LEU A 255 -0.10 -1.80 -1.81
CA LEU A 255 -1.01 -2.35 -2.80
C LEU A 255 -2.33 -1.58 -2.74
N VAL A 256 -2.63 -0.87 -3.81
CA VAL A 256 -3.78 0.03 -3.91
C VAL A 256 -4.83 -0.57 -4.82
N LYS A 257 -6.12 -0.46 -4.45
CA LYS A 257 -7.25 -0.85 -5.29
C LYS A 257 -7.94 0.34 -5.93
N GLU A 258 -8.69 0.06 -6.96
CA GLU A 258 -9.64 1.03 -7.51
C GLU A 258 -10.67 1.36 -6.42
N THR A 259 -10.76 2.62 -6.08
CA THR A 259 -11.86 3.14 -5.28
C THR A 259 -12.73 3.96 -6.23
N THR A 260 -13.82 3.40 -6.69
CA THR A 260 -14.78 4.20 -7.46
C THR A 260 -15.49 5.18 -6.52
N ALA A 261 -15.74 6.41 -6.98
CA ALA A 261 -16.48 7.39 -6.18
C ALA A 261 -17.88 6.89 -5.75
N ALA A 262 -18.45 5.95 -6.50
CA ALA A 262 -19.72 5.29 -6.17
C ALA A 262 -19.57 4.28 -5.02
N GLU A 263 -18.54 3.46 -5.02
CA GLU A 263 -18.24 2.50 -3.93
C GLU A 263 -17.92 3.23 -2.64
N ALA A 264 -17.06 4.27 -2.70
CA ALA A 264 -16.76 5.11 -1.54
C ALA A 264 -18.00 5.81 -0.96
N ARG A 265 -18.95 6.23 -1.80
CA ARG A 265 -20.24 6.80 -1.35
C ARG A 265 -21.16 5.74 -0.74
N LEU A 266 -21.23 4.55 -1.32
CA LEU A 266 -22.07 3.46 -0.84
C LEU A 266 -21.56 2.93 0.51
N GLU A 267 -20.26 2.76 0.66
CA GLU A 267 -19.63 2.38 1.92
C GLU A 267 -19.88 3.41 3.02
N ARG A 268 -19.76 4.71 2.71
CA ARG A 268 -20.10 5.79 3.66
C ARG A 268 -21.56 5.84 4.04
N ALA A 269 -22.48 5.59 3.10
CA ALA A 269 -23.93 5.54 3.36
C ALA A 269 -24.28 4.36 4.28
N THR A 270 -23.67 3.20 4.03
CA THR A 270 -23.87 1.99 4.84
C THR A 270 -23.31 2.16 6.27
N LEU A 271 -22.14 2.81 6.40
CA LEU A 271 -21.52 3.11 7.70
C LEU A 271 -22.36 4.12 8.51
N ARG A 272 -22.89 5.15 7.87
CA ARG A 272 -23.78 6.13 8.54
C ARG A 272 -25.11 5.51 9.00
N SER A 273 -25.66 4.59 8.21
CA SER A 273 -26.91 3.87 8.57
C SER A 273 -26.71 2.91 9.75
N ARG A 274 -25.50 2.39 9.96
CA ARG A 274 -25.17 1.49 11.09
C ARG A 274 -24.74 2.22 12.36
N ALA A 275 -24.35 3.48 12.25
CA ALA A 275 -23.94 4.34 13.37
C ALA A 275 -25.07 5.22 13.92
N ALA A 276 -26.26 5.14 13.36
CA ALA A 276 -27.44 5.78 13.91
C ALA A 276 -28.00 4.89 15.04
N PRO A 277 -28.21 5.46 16.27
CA PRO A 277 -28.67 4.72 17.44
C PRO A 277 -30.07 4.13 17.27
#